data_aa3f9a2fbd4626596883fcb3ece1d7fb
#
_entry.id   aa3f9a2fbd4626596883fcb3ece1d7fb
#
_cell.length_a   1.000
_cell.length_b   1.000
_cell.length_c   1.000
_cell.angle_alpha   90.00
_cell.angle_beta   90.00
_cell.angle_gamma   90.00
#
_symmetry.space_group_name_H-M   'P 1'
#
loop_
_entity.id
_entity.type
_entity.pdbx_description
1 polymer ?
#
loop_
_entity_poly.entity_id
_entity_poly.type
_entity_poly.pdbx_seq_one_letter_code
_entity_poly.pdbx_strand_id
1 'polypeptide(L)'
;EYEGWLSANQKYIYGEKLVKIPAPKFYVLYNGEEQMPEREKYRLTDAFEHPSPGYEWTAYMVNINSGNNPQLMKSCKVLNDYTEFITQIRERQKAGKTIEEAVNEAMKYCIENDCLKTYLLKNRGEVMSMILTEFDEKLYKKTLLEEGIERGTKRTVGLANTLFKLYKAGR
;
A
#
# COMPACT_ATOMS: atom_id res chain seq x y z
N GLU A 1 -18.94 -2.98 -9.06
CA GLU A 1 -19.87 -2.39 -8.06
C GLU A 1 -21.14 -1.83 -8.68
N TYR A 2 -21.06 -0.99 -9.76
CA TYR A 2 -22.26 -0.41 -10.39
C TYR A 2 -23.21 -1.43 -11.02
N GLU A 3 -22.70 -2.50 -11.60
CA GLU A 3 -23.53 -3.57 -12.17
C GLU A 3 -24.41 -4.22 -11.09
N GLY A 4 -23.82 -4.55 -9.95
CA GLY A 4 -24.57 -5.08 -8.80
C GLY A 4 -25.59 -4.07 -8.26
N TRP A 5 -25.22 -2.78 -8.19
CA TRP A 5 -26.14 -1.73 -7.75
C TRP A 5 -27.31 -1.55 -8.73
N LEU A 6 -27.04 -1.54 -10.04
CA LEU A 6 -28.07 -1.44 -11.08
C LEU A 6 -29.06 -2.60 -10.99
N SER A 7 -28.56 -3.82 -10.87
CA SER A 7 -29.37 -5.02 -10.69
C SER A 7 -30.24 -4.96 -9.43
N ALA A 8 -29.66 -4.61 -8.30
CA ALA A 8 -30.35 -4.52 -7.01
C ALA A 8 -31.44 -3.42 -7.01
N ASN A 9 -31.26 -2.35 -7.79
CA ASN A 9 -32.22 -1.24 -7.91
C ASN A 9 -33.10 -1.33 -9.17
N GLN A 10 -33.07 -2.44 -9.89
CA GLN A 10 -33.87 -2.68 -11.11
C GLN A 10 -33.68 -1.56 -12.16
N LYS A 11 -32.44 -1.06 -12.32
CA LYS A 11 -32.09 -0.02 -13.27
C LYS A 11 -31.54 -0.62 -14.56
N TYR A 12 -32.05 -0.16 -15.70
CA TYR A 12 -31.62 -0.63 -17.01
C TYR A 12 -30.96 0.55 -17.77
N ILE A 13 -29.69 0.42 -18.08
CA ILE A 13 -28.85 1.52 -18.63
C ILE A 13 -29.03 1.73 -20.14
N TYR A 14 -29.61 0.77 -20.85
CA TYR A 14 -29.85 0.87 -22.30
C TYR A 14 -31.20 1.46 -22.68
N GLY A 15 -31.88 2.08 -21.72
CA GLY A 15 -33.12 2.82 -21.95
C GLY A 15 -32.85 4.26 -22.41
N GLU A 16 -33.89 4.94 -22.92
CA GLU A 16 -33.80 6.34 -23.34
C GLU A 16 -33.63 7.35 -22.19
N LYS A 17 -33.94 6.93 -20.95
CA LYS A 17 -33.88 7.80 -19.78
C LYS A 17 -32.53 7.69 -19.09
N LEU A 18 -31.94 8.86 -18.75
CA LEU A 18 -30.72 8.91 -17.95
C LEU A 18 -30.94 8.22 -16.59
N VAL A 19 -30.14 7.20 -16.32
CA VAL A 19 -30.09 6.53 -15.01
C VAL A 19 -29.13 7.27 -14.09
N LYS A 20 -29.66 7.82 -13.00
CA LYS A 20 -28.82 8.42 -11.95
C LYS A 20 -28.20 7.32 -11.10
N ILE A 21 -26.87 7.34 -10.99
CA ILE A 21 -26.08 6.42 -10.19
C ILE A 21 -25.38 7.17 -9.05
N PRO A 22 -25.03 6.52 -7.94
CA PRO A 22 -24.24 7.12 -6.87
C PRO A 22 -22.88 7.59 -7.38
N ALA A 23 -22.42 8.74 -6.91
CA ALA A 23 -21.05 9.18 -7.21
C ALA A 23 -20.02 8.24 -6.56
N PRO A 24 -18.97 7.82 -7.29
CA PRO A 24 -17.92 6.99 -6.73
C PRO A 24 -17.09 7.78 -5.71
N LYS A 25 -16.65 7.09 -4.66
CA LYS A 25 -15.68 7.61 -3.69
C LYS A 25 -14.48 6.67 -3.66
N PHE A 26 -13.29 7.20 -3.85
CA PHE A 26 -12.06 6.43 -3.88
C PHE A 26 -11.32 6.62 -2.56
N TYR A 27 -10.99 5.51 -1.91
CA TYR A 27 -10.20 5.49 -0.69
C TYR A 27 -8.96 4.63 -0.88
N VAL A 28 -7.82 5.12 -0.42
CA VAL A 28 -6.56 4.39 -0.31
C VAL A 28 -6.31 4.12 1.16
N LEU A 29 -6.37 2.88 1.58
CA LEU A 29 -6.02 2.49 2.94
C LEU A 29 -4.49 2.32 2.99
N TYR A 30 -3.81 3.29 3.61
CA TYR A 30 -2.36 3.28 3.71
C TYR A 30 -1.91 2.44 4.92
N ASN A 31 -1.11 1.44 4.64
CA ASN A 31 -0.49 0.56 5.62
C ASN A 31 1.01 0.39 5.35
N GLY A 32 1.67 1.44 4.84
CA GLY A 32 3.11 1.44 4.55
C GLY A 32 3.94 1.71 5.82
N GLU A 33 5.27 1.68 5.66
CA GLU A 33 6.22 1.92 6.76
C GLU A 33 6.65 3.39 6.86
N GLU A 34 6.45 4.17 5.81
CA GLU A 34 6.77 5.59 5.81
C GLU A 34 5.80 6.36 6.70
N GLN A 35 6.32 7.44 7.31
CA GLN A 35 5.49 8.30 8.13
C GLN A 35 4.57 9.12 7.25
N MET A 36 3.27 8.87 7.33
CA MET A 36 2.24 9.56 6.58
C MET A 36 1.23 10.22 7.52
N PRO A 37 0.59 11.32 7.11
CA PRO A 37 -0.49 11.93 7.90
C PRO A 37 -1.65 10.96 8.09
N GLU A 38 -2.52 11.21 9.07
CA GLU A 38 -3.72 10.39 9.28
C GLU A 38 -4.62 10.31 8.05
N ARG A 39 -4.74 11.43 7.31
CA ARG A 39 -5.54 11.55 6.09
C ARG A 39 -4.88 12.49 5.11
N GLU A 40 -4.98 12.16 3.83
CA GLU A 40 -4.50 13.01 2.75
C GLU A 40 -5.44 12.90 1.54
N LYS A 41 -5.46 13.95 0.74
CA LYS A 41 -6.31 14.03 -0.45
C LYS A 41 -5.41 14.10 -1.70
N TYR A 42 -5.58 13.15 -2.61
CA TYR A 42 -4.91 13.12 -3.89
C TYR A 42 -5.89 13.50 -5.01
N ARG A 43 -5.46 14.39 -5.88
CA ARG A 43 -6.23 14.82 -7.05
C ARG A 43 -5.54 14.37 -8.32
N LEU A 44 -6.32 13.86 -9.26
CA LEU A 44 -5.76 13.46 -10.55
C LEU A 44 -5.17 14.65 -11.31
N THR A 45 -5.77 15.84 -11.16
CA THR A 45 -5.28 17.07 -11.77
C THR A 45 -3.88 17.48 -11.32
N ASP A 46 -3.44 17.07 -10.13
CA ASP A 46 -2.09 17.36 -9.61
C ASP A 46 -0.99 16.57 -10.38
N ALA A 47 -1.39 15.53 -11.12
CA ALA A 47 -0.49 14.72 -11.95
C ALA A 47 -0.40 15.20 -13.42
N PHE A 48 -1.20 16.16 -13.82
CA PHE A 48 -1.19 16.68 -15.17
C PHE A 48 -0.18 17.80 -15.34
N GLU A 49 0.63 17.75 -16.39
CA GLU A 49 1.51 18.88 -16.77
C GLU A 49 0.72 20.16 -17.01
N HIS A 50 -0.46 20.01 -17.62
CA HIS A 50 -1.39 21.09 -17.89
C HIS A 50 -2.78 20.71 -17.40
N PRO A 51 -3.19 21.14 -16.18
CA PRO A 51 -4.52 20.87 -15.66
C PRO A 51 -5.62 21.33 -16.61
N SER A 52 -6.59 20.45 -16.88
CA SER A 52 -7.74 20.74 -17.72
C SER A 52 -9.04 20.68 -16.91
N PRO A 53 -9.92 21.69 -17.00
CA PRO A 53 -11.20 21.65 -16.31
C PRO A 53 -12.07 20.50 -16.81
N GLY A 54 -12.82 19.86 -15.91
CA GLY A 54 -13.72 18.74 -16.21
C GLY A 54 -13.13 17.35 -15.95
N TYR A 55 -11.81 17.23 -15.70
CA TYR A 55 -11.15 15.99 -15.33
C TYR A 55 -10.66 16.08 -13.87
N GLU A 56 -11.54 15.83 -12.92
CA GLU A 56 -11.14 15.76 -11.51
C GLU A 56 -11.60 14.45 -10.88
N TRP A 57 -10.62 13.62 -10.51
CA TRP A 57 -10.84 12.45 -9.70
C TRP A 57 -10.07 12.63 -8.41
N THR A 58 -10.77 12.43 -7.29
CA THR A 58 -10.18 12.60 -5.98
C THR A 58 -10.16 11.25 -5.27
N ALA A 59 -8.98 10.86 -4.77
CA ALA A 59 -8.82 9.75 -3.83
C ALA A 59 -8.50 10.30 -2.43
N TYR A 60 -9.02 9.65 -1.41
CA TYR A 60 -8.77 9.98 -0.01
C TYR A 60 -7.90 8.88 0.60
N MET A 61 -6.66 9.22 0.92
CA MET A 61 -5.80 8.33 1.68
C MET A 61 -6.20 8.38 3.16
N VAL A 62 -6.26 7.22 3.78
CA VAL A 62 -6.54 7.02 5.20
C VAL A 62 -5.45 6.13 5.76
N ASN A 63 -4.62 6.69 6.64
CA ASN A 63 -3.57 5.93 7.32
C ASN A 63 -4.19 4.99 8.35
N ILE A 64 -4.06 3.68 8.10
CA ILE A 64 -4.59 2.63 8.96
C ILE A 64 -3.53 1.99 9.85
N ASN A 65 -2.31 2.51 9.89
CA ASN A 65 -1.30 2.04 10.84
C ASN A 65 -1.75 2.28 12.29
N SER A 66 -1.25 1.45 13.20
CA SER A 66 -1.54 1.56 14.63
C SER A 66 -1.33 2.99 15.15
N GLY A 67 -2.25 3.48 15.97
CA GLY A 67 -2.24 4.84 16.51
C GLY A 67 -2.90 5.91 15.63
N ASN A 68 -3.23 5.60 14.36
CA ASN A 68 -3.90 6.52 13.44
C ASN A 68 -5.41 6.29 13.37
N ASN A 69 -6.18 7.34 13.08
CA ASN A 69 -7.63 7.32 12.89
C ASN A 69 -8.40 6.51 13.99
N PRO A 70 -8.23 6.81 15.30
CA PRO A 70 -8.76 5.99 16.38
C PRO A 70 -10.28 5.82 16.37
N GLN A 71 -11.01 6.83 15.88
CA GLN A 71 -12.47 6.73 15.74
C GLN A 71 -12.89 5.72 14.66
N LEU A 72 -12.16 5.68 13.54
CA LEU A 72 -12.39 4.71 12.48
C LEU A 72 -12.08 3.29 12.97
N MET A 73 -10.95 3.10 13.64
CA MET A 73 -10.55 1.80 14.20
C MET A 73 -11.57 1.29 15.22
N LYS A 74 -12.07 2.18 16.09
CA LYS A 74 -13.13 1.83 17.05
C LYS A 74 -14.45 1.45 16.38
N SER A 75 -14.79 2.07 15.25
CA SER A 75 -16.04 1.81 14.53
C SER A 75 -15.99 0.62 13.58
N CYS A 76 -14.80 0.17 13.19
CA CYS A 76 -14.61 -0.93 12.24
C CYS A 76 -13.67 -2.00 12.83
N LYS A 77 -14.25 -2.98 13.55
CA LYS A 77 -13.48 -4.06 14.18
C LYS A 77 -12.57 -4.78 13.17
N VAL A 78 -13.08 -5.10 11.98
CA VAL A 78 -12.31 -5.83 10.95
C VAL A 78 -11.06 -5.06 10.53
N LEU A 79 -11.16 -3.75 10.37
CA LEU A 79 -10.03 -2.90 10.00
C LEU A 79 -9.02 -2.80 11.15
N ASN A 80 -9.50 -2.68 12.37
CA ASN A 80 -8.65 -2.68 13.56
C ASN A 80 -7.91 -4.00 13.72
N ASP A 81 -8.62 -5.12 13.57
CA ASP A 81 -8.05 -6.46 13.64
C ASP A 81 -6.99 -6.69 12.54
N TYR A 82 -7.25 -6.19 11.32
CA TYR A 82 -6.26 -6.22 10.24
C TYR A 82 -4.99 -5.43 10.60
N THR A 83 -5.16 -4.22 11.13
CA THR A 83 -4.05 -3.38 11.59
C THR A 83 -3.22 -4.08 12.67
N GLU A 84 -3.89 -4.72 13.63
CA GLU A 84 -3.24 -5.52 14.68
C GLU A 84 -2.44 -6.68 14.07
N PHE A 85 -3.03 -7.44 13.16
CA PHE A 85 -2.36 -8.55 12.50
C PHE A 85 -1.06 -8.11 11.79
N ILE A 86 -1.10 -7.02 11.01
CA ILE A 86 0.08 -6.49 10.33
C ILE A 86 1.12 -5.96 11.33
N THR A 87 0.68 -5.32 12.41
CA THR A 87 1.56 -4.84 13.49
C THR A 87 2.30 -6.02 14.11
N GLN A 88 1.62 -7.11 14.40
CA GLN A 88 2.18 -8.32 14.96
C GLN A 88 3.22 -8.98 14.03
N ILE A 89 3.03 -8.95 12.72
CA ILE A 89 4.02 -9.43 11.74
C ILE A 89 5.28 -8.54 11.80
N ARG A 90 5.11 -7.22 11.72
CA ARG A 90 6.23 -6.27 11.72
C ARG A 90 7.07 -6.32 12.99
N GLU A 91 6.45 -6.44 14.15
CA GLU A 91 7.15 -6.57 15.43
C GLU A 91 8.04 -7.81 15.47
N ARG A 92 7.57 -8.94 14.97
CA ARG A 92 8.33 -10.18 14.89
C ARG A 92 9.47 -10.10 13.90
N GLN A 93 9.28 -9.44 12.76
CA GLN A 93 10.35 -9.19 11.81
C GLN A 93 11.43 -8.27 12.42
N LYS A 94 11.06 -7.23 13.15
CA LYS A 94 12.00 -6.37 13.88
C LYS A 94 12.78 -7.14 14.96
N ALA A 95 12.17 -8.19 15.51
CA ALA A 95 12.83 -9.11 16.44
C ALA A 95 13.74 -10.15 15.75
N GLY A 96 13.93 -10.05 14.42
CA GLY A 96 14.85 -10.89 13.65
C GLY A 96 14.25 -12.20 13.13
N LYS A 97 12.92 -12.38 13.19
CA LYS A 97 12.27 -13.56 12.62
C LYS A 97 12.14 -13.46 11.12
N THR A 98 12.17 -14.61 10.44
CA THR A 98 11.84 -14.68 9.02
C THR A 98 10.39 -14.24 8.79
N ILE A 99 10.05 -13.83 7.58
CA ILE A 99 8.68 -13.43 7.25
C ILE A 99 7.68 -14.58 7.48
N GLU A 100 8.07 -15.81 7.12
CA GLU A 100 7.23 -16.99 7.29
C GLU A 100 6.95 -17.28 8.77
N GLU A 101 7.98 -17.23 9.62
CA GLU A 101 7.84 -17.36 11.07
C GLU A 101 6.98 -16.24 11.66
N ALA A 102 7.24 -14.99 11.25
CA ALA A 102 6.50 -13.83 11.72
C ALA A 102 5.01 -13.92 11.40
N VAL A 103 4.66 -14.32 10.18
CA VAL A 103 3.25 -14.50 9.75
C VAL A 103 2.59 -15.64 10.49
N ASN A 104 3.26 -16.80 10.64
CA ASN A 104 2.70 -17.95 11.37
C ASN A 104 2.41 -17.60 12.83
N GLU A 105 3.33 -16.93 13.49
CA GLU A 105 3.14 -16.53 14.89
C GLU A 105 2.12 -15.40 15.07
N ALA A 106 2.07 -14.44 14.14
CA ALA A 106 1.05 -13.41 14.14
C ALA A 106 -0.35 -14.00 13.93
N MET A 107 -0.50 -14.97 13.01
CA MET A 107 -1.76 -15.70 12.83
C MET A 107 -2.17 -16.44 14.12
N LYS A 108 -1.24 -17.12 14.76
CA LYS A 108 -1.50 -17.82 16.04
C LYS A 108 -1.99 -16.85 17.10
N TYR A 109 -1.25 -15.76 17.30
CA TYR A 109 -1.62 -14.68 18.23
C TYR A 109 -3.02 -14.14 17.96
N CYS A 110 -3.31 -13.81 16.70
CA CYS A 110 -4.61 -13.25 16.32
C CYS A 110 -5.76 -14.23 16.51
N ILE A 111 -5.56 -15.52 16.24
CA ILE A 111 -6.57 -16.56 16.48
C ILE A 111 -6.86 -16.72 17.99
N GLU A 112 -5.82 -16.69 18.84
CA GLU A 112 -5.94 -16.79 20.29
C GLU A 112 -6.64 -15.57 20.91
N ASN A 113 -6.47 -14.37 20.31
CA ASN A 113 -7.05 -13.11 20.78
C ASN A 113 -8.32 -12.67 20.04
N ASP A 114 -8.98 -13.57 19.31
CA ASP A 114 -10.22 -13.30 18.55
C ASP A 114 -10.09 -12.17 17.51
N CYS A 115 -8.86 -11.94 17.03
CA CYS A 115 -8.53 -10.99 15.98
C CYS A 115 -8.59 -11.69 14.63
N LEU A 116 -9.50 -11.33 13.73
CA LEU A 116 -9.74 -12.00 12.43
C LEU A 116 -9.87 -13.52 12.50
N LYS A 117 -10.13 -14.11 13.65
CA LYS A 117 -10.07 -15.53 13.94
C LYS A 117 -10.73 -16.40 12.89
N THR A 118 -12.01 -16.14 12.59
CA THR A 118 -12.78 -16.96 11.62
C THR A 118 -12.18 -16.88 10.22
N TYR A 119 -11.70 -15.71 9.81
CA TYR A 119 -11.08 -15.50 8.52
C TYR A 119 -9.74 -16.24 8.42
N LEU A 120 -8.87 -16.09 9.40
CA LEU A 120 -7.54 -16.70 9.45
C LEU A 120 -7.61 -18.23 9.52
N LEU A 121 -8.57 -18.80 10.26
CA LEU A 121 -8.78 -20.25 10.30
C LEU A 121 -9.21 -20.81 8.94
N LYS A 122 -10.08 -20.08 8.23
CA LYS A 122 -10.61 -20.53 6.92
C LYS A 122 -9.62 -20.33 5.79
N ASN A 123 -8.82 -19.26 5.79
CA ASN A 123 -8.03 -18.83 4.63
C ASN A 123 -6.51 -18.82 4.92
N ARG A 124 -6.05 -19.62 5.88
CA ARG A 124 -4.65 -19.60 6.36
C ARG A 124 -3.61 -19.68 5.24
N GLY A 125 -3.78 -20.60 4.30
CA GLY A 125 -2.85 -20.81 3.18
C GLY A 125 -2.83 -19.64 2.21
N GLU A 126 -3.99 -19.09 1.91
CA GLU A 126 -4.14 -17.91 1.03
C GLU A 126 -3.50 -16.66 1.65
N VAL A 127 -3.75 -16.41 2.93
CA VAL A 127 -3.14 -15.28 3.68
C VAL A 127 -1.63 -15.40 3.70
N MET A 128 -1.09 -16.60 3.97
CA MET A 128 0.35 -16.85 3.95
C MET A 128 0.93 -16.55 2.57
N SER A 129 0.37 -17.12 1.51
CA SER A 129 0.83 -16.93 0.13
C SER A 129 0.81 -15.46 -0.29
N MET A 130 -0.27 -14.75 0.03
CA MET A 130 -0.43 -13.34 -0.31
C MET A 130 0.64 -12.46 0.37
N ILE A 131 0.88 -12.68 1.66
CA ILE A 131 1.88 -11.89 2.41
C ILE A 131 3.30 -12.20 1.95
N LEU A 132 3.63 -13.45 1.70
CA LEU A 132 4.95 -13.82 1.16
C LEU A 132 5.19 -13.18 -0.20
N THR A 133 4.20 -13.19 -1.09
CA THR A 133 4.31 -12.54 -2.41
C THR A 133 4.53 -11.03 -2.28
N GLU A 134 3.79 -10.36 -1.39
CA GLU A 134 3.97 -8.91 -1.14
C GLU A 134 5.36 -8.60 -0.57
N PHE A 135 5.87 -9.46 0.30
CA PHE A 135 7.21 -9.32 0.87
C PHE A 135 8.30 -9.50 -0.18
N ASP A 136 8.18 -10.51 -1.05
CA ASP A 136 9.13 -10.77 -2.14
C ASP A 136 9.18 -9.59 -3.12
N GLU A 137 8.03 -8.98 -3.44
CA GLU A 137 8.00 -7.76 -4.26
C GLU A 137 8.71 -6.57 -3.60
N LYS A 138 8.52 -6.37 -2.30
CA LYS A 138 9.20 -5.30 -1.56
C LYS A 138 10.70 -5.53 -1.50
N LEU A 139 11.13 -6.75 -1.25
CA LEU A 139 12.53 -7.14 -1.24
C LEU A 139 13.17 -6.92 -2.62
N TYR A 140 12.50 -7.36 -3.68
CA TYR A 140 12.95 -7.14 -5.06
C TYR A 140 13.11 -5.66 -5.41
N LYS A 141 12.10 -4.83 -5.09
CA LYS A 141 12.15 -3.37 -5.30
C LYS A 141 13.31 -2.72 -4.55
N LYS A 142 13.53 -3.13 -3.29
CA LYS A 142 14.65 -2.66 -2.46
C LYS A 142 16.00 -3.02 -3.09
N THR A 143 16.18 -4.26 -3.52
CA THR A 143 17.40 -4.73 -4.19
C THR A 143 17.67 -3.95 -5.46
N LEU A 144 16.65 -3.72 -6.30
CA LEU A 144 16.81 -2.91 -7.52
C LEU A 144 17.24 -1.46 -7.22
N LEU A 145 16.70 -0.87 -6.16
CA LEU A 145 17.07 0.48 -5.73
C LEU A 145 18.54 0.52 -5.26
N GLU A 146 18.95 -0.42 -4.43
CA GLU A 146 20.33 -0.54 -3.93
C GLU A 146 21.32 -0.73 -5.07
N GLU A 147 21.04 -1.61 -6.03
CA GLU A 147 21.85 -1.79 -7.23
C GLU A 147 21.89 -0.52 -8.11
N GLY A 148 20.77 0.17 -8.25
CA GLY A 148 20.70 1.45 -8.98
C GLY A 148 21.60 2.53 -8.36
N ILE A 149 21.56 2.67 -7.04
CA ILE A 149 22.41 3.58 -6.29
C ILE A 149 23.88 3.20 -6.45
N GLU A 150 24.24 1.92 -6.32
CA GLU A 150 25.60 1.45 -6.47
C GLU A 150 26.16 1.72 -7.87
N ARG A 151 25.38 1.43 -8.91
CA ARG A 151 25.76 1.74 -10.33
C ARG A 151 25.93 3.24 -10.55
N GLY A 152 25.01 4.07 -10.02
CA GLY A 152 25.10 5.52 -10.06
C GLY A 152 26.35 6.06 -9.40
N THR A 153 26.66 5.58 -8.19
CA THR A 153 27.87 5.96 -7.43
C THR A 153 29.15 5.57 -8.17
N LYS A 154 29.25 4.34 -8.68
CA LYS A 154 30.41 3.87 -9.48
C LYS A 154 30.62 4.75 -10.72
N ARG A 155 29.55 5.10 -11.43
CA ARG A 155 29.60 5.98 -12.60
C ARG A 155 30.08 7.38 -12.26
N THR A 156 29.57 7.97 -11.17
CA THR A 156 29.96 9.31 -10.71
C THR A 156 31.42 9.35 -10.29
N VAL A 157 31.87 8.37 -9.52
CA VAL A 157 33.29 8.25 -9.11
C VAL A 157 34.20 8.05 -10.33
N GLY A 158 33.79 7.24 -11.31
CA GLY A 158 34.51 7.07 -12.58
C GLY A 158 34.67 8.37 -13.36
N LEU A 159 33.60 9.15 -13.50
CA LEU A 159 33.61 10.47 -14.15
C LEU A 159 34.51 11.47 -13.41
N ALA A 160 34.40 11.55 -12.07
CA ALA A 160 35.22 12.42 -11.23
C ALA A 160 36.71 12.09 -11.38
N ASN A 161 37.07 10.82 -11.38
CA ASN A 161 38.44 10.37 -11.57
C ASN A 161 38.96 10.72 -12.98
N THR A 162 38.13 10.62 -14.00
CA THR A 162 38.48 11.00 -15.37
C THR A 162 38.70 12.51 -15.48
N LEU A 163 37.82 13.32 -14.93
CA LEU A 163 37.97 14.80 -14.90
C LEU A 163 39.24 15.20 -14.13
N PHE A 164 39.53 14.57 -13.02
CA PHE A 164 40.74 14.83 -12.27
C PHE A 164 42.04 14.50 -13.02
N LYS A 165 42.03 13.38 -13.76
CA LYS A 165 43.17 13.01 -14.64
C LYS A 165 43.36 14.04 -15.77
N LEU A 166 42.28 14.50 -16.42
CA LEU A 166 42.33 15.52 -17.45
C LEU A 166 42.84 16.85 -16.91
N TYR A 167 42.36 17.26 -15.74
CA TYR A 167 42.84 18.47 -15.04
C TYR A 167 44.34 18.41 -14.77
N LYS A 168 44.84 17.29 -14.23
CA LYS A 168 46.30 17.08 -13.99
C LYS A 168 47.11 17.02 -15.26
N ALA A 169 46.52 16.59 -16.38
CA ALA A 169 47.20 16.54 -17.68
C ALA A 169 47.24 17.89 -18.41
N GLY A 170 46.69 18.97 -17.83
CA GLY A 170 46.70 20.32 -18.42
C GLY A 170 45.76 20.49 -19.63
N ARG A 171 44.71 19.70 -19.71
CA ARG A 171 43.66 19.76 -20.76
C ARG A 171 42.33 20.17 -20.21
#